data_5a870f1bcb0ab73ee05b11e7256a68c4
#
_entry.id   5a870f1bcb0ab73ee05b11e7256a68c4
#
_cell.length_a   1.000
_cell.length_b   1.000
_cell.length_c   1.000
_cell.angle_alpha   90.00
_cell.angle_beta   90.00
_cell.angle_gamma   90.00
#
_symmetry.space_group_name_H-M   'P 1'
#
loop_
_entity.id
_entity.type
_entity.pdbx_description
1 polymer ?
#
loop_
_entity_poly.entity_id
_entity_poly.type
_entity_poly.pdbx_seq_one_letter_code
_entity_poly.pdbx_strand_id
1 'polypeptide(L)'
;MIASAALTTLLGLGVWFDLRCRRIPNVLTVAGLGAALVLRGVLGVGALVDGVEGAGLALLLSLPPFTLGMLGGGDVKLLVAVGGFMGPVRLIGAFLMIALVGGALALLEALRRRALGEVVSRSFAMVKYLACFGRFGYRPTLEAQGAMTVPYGLAIGVGSVVWWFAAGGRL
;
A
#
# COMPACT_ATOMS: atom_id res chain seq x y z
N MET A 1 18.07 13.70 2.73
CA MET A 1 17.32 14.66 1.90
C MET A 1 16.93 14.06 0.54
N ILE A 2 17.87 13.53 -0.25
CA ILE A 2 17.57 12.96 -1.60
C ILE A 2 16.56 11.82 -1.53
N ALA A 3 16.71 10.90 -0.60
CA ALA A 3 15.78 9.77 -0.45
C ALA A 3 14.36 10.20 -0.10
N SER A 4 14.21 11.19 0.79
CA SER A 4 12.89 11.74 1.13
C SER A 4 12.25 12.43 -0.08
N ALA A 5 13.03 13.19 -0.86
CA ALA A 5 12.55 13.82 -2.08
C ALA A 5 12.14 12.77 -3.13
N ALA A 6 12.97 11.73 -3.33
CA ALA A 6 12.66 10.66 -4.27
C ALA A 6 11.39 9.88 -3.87
N LEU A 7 11.27 9.50 -2.59
CA LEU A 7 10.09 8.80 -2.08
C LEU A 7 8.82 9.67 -2.18
N THR A 8 8.87 10.93 -1.76
CA THR A 8 7.70 11.82 -1.83
C THR A 8 7.28 12.10 -3.27
N THR A 9 8.22 12.24 -4.19
CA THR A 9 7.93 12.39 -5.63
C THR A 9 7.28 11.14 -6.19
N LEU A 10 7.83 9.95 -5.89
CA LEU A 10 7.25 8.67 -6.30
C LEU A 10 5.80 8.54 -5.82
N LEU A 11 5.56 8.81 -4.53
CA LEU A 11 4.24 8.70 -3.92
C LEU A 11 3.28 9.76 -4.45
N GLY A 12 3.73 11.00 -4.64
CA GLY A 12 2.92 12.08 -5.22
C GLY A 12 2.46 11.75 -6.65
N LEU A 13 3.38 11.25 -7.48
CA LEU A 13 3.03 10.80 -8.83
C LEU A 13 2.13 9.55 -8.80
N GLY A 14 2.39 8.61 -7.91
CA GLY A 14 1.54 7.42 -7.72
C GLY A 14 0.10 7.80 -7.39
N VAL A 15 -0.09 8.69 -6.41
CA VAL A 15 -1.40 9.24 -6.03
C VAL A 15 -2.04 9.99 -7.18
N TRP A 16 -1.28 10.80 -7.89
CA TRP A 16 -1.79 11.54 -9.05
C TRP A 16 -2.35 10.61 -10.12
N PHE A 17 -1.59 9.57 -10.50
CA PHE A 17 -2.04 8.60 -11.51
C PHE A 17 -3.22 7.77 -11.00
N ASP A 18 -3.24 7.38 -9.73
CA ASP A 18 -4.35 6.63 -9.14
C ASP A 18 -5.65 7.45 -9.17
N LEU A 19 -5.61 8.71 -8.76
CA LEU A 19 -6.78 9.59 -8.75
C LEU A 19 -7.28 9.94 -10.15
N ARG A 20 -6.37 10.08 -11.14
CA ARG A 20 -6.74 10.54 -12.49
C ARG A 20 -7.06 9.40 -13.44
N CYS A 21 -6.29 8.32 -13.38
CA CYS A 21 -6.36 7.22 -14.34
C CYS A 21 -6.78 5.89 -13.70
N ARG A 22 -6.85 5.82 -12.37
CA ARG A 22 -7.05 4.57 -11.60
C ARG A 22 -6.09 3.44 -12.01
N ARG A 23 -4.91 3.83 -12.51
CA ARG A 23 -3.85 2.92 -12.93
C ARG A 23 -2.50 3.57 -12.66
N ILE A 24 -1.64 2.88 -11.93
CA ILE A 24 -0.26 3.32 -11.66
C ILE A 24 0.64 2.75 -12.77
N PRO A 25 1.38 3.59 -13.54
CA PRO A 25 2.27 3.11 -14.59
C PRO A 25 3.38 2.23 -14.04
N ASN A 26 3.66 1.10 -14.70
CA ASN A 26 4.75 0.22 -14.29
C ASN A 26 6.12 0.90 -14.29
N VAL A 27 6.33 1.81 -15.25
CA VAL A 27 7.58 2.59 -15.36
C VAL A 27 7.84 3.39 -14.07
N LEU A 28 6.80 4.00 -13.50
CA LEU A 28 6.92 4.77 -12.26
C LEU A 28 7.37 3.89 -11.08
N THR A 29 6.73 2.72 -10.91
CA THR A 29 7.02 1.82 -9.78
C THR A 29 8.36 1.15 -9.92
N VAL A 30 8.75 0.74 -11.14
CA VAL A 30 10.08 0.16 -11.42
C VAL A 30 11.18 1.20 -11.25
N ALA A 31 11.00 2.41 -11.77
CA ALA A 31 11.95 3.50 -11.58
C ALA A 31 12.08 3.88 -10.09
N GLY A 32 10.96 3.89 -9.36
CA GLY A 32 10.96 4.14 -7.92
C GLY A 32 11.73 3.08 -7.13
N LEU A 33 11.51 1.79 -7.42
CA LEU A 33 12.26 0.70 -6.80
C LEU A 33 13.75 0.79 -7.17
N GLY A 34 14.08 1.03 -8.44
CA GLY A 34 15.45 1.22 -8.89
C GLY A 34 16.15 2.36 -8.15
N ALA A 35 15.48 3.51 -8.03
CA ALA A 35 16.01 4.65 -7.28
C ALA A 35 16.25 4.29 -5.79
N ALA A 36 15.33 3.56 -5.15
CA ALA A 36 15.47 3.11 -3.78
C ALA A 36 16.74 2.25 -3.59
N LEU A 37 16.89 1.24 -4.45
CA LEU A 37 18.01 0.30 -4.38
C LEU A 37 19.36 0.97 -4.70
N VAL A 38 19.39 1.87 -5.69
CA VAL A 38 20.60 2.65 -6.01
C VAL A 38 21.00 3.55 -4.83
N LEU A 39 20.06 4.30 -4.26
CA LEU A 39 20.34 5.18 -3.12
C LEU A 39 20.85 4.39 -1.90
N ARG A 40 20.27 3.21 -1.64
CA ARG A 40 20.75 2.32 -0.58
C ARG A 40 22.11 1.69 -0.90
N GLY A 41 22.34 1.30 -2.15
CA GLY A 41 23.61 0.75 -2.60
C GLY A 41 24.78 1.73 -2.41
N VAL A 42 24.55 3.03 -2.62
CA VAL A 42 25.54 4.09 -2.32
C VAL A 42 25.89 4.17 -0.82
N LEU A 43 24.95 3.81 0.06
CA LEU A 43 25.19 3.78 1.51
C LEU A 43 25.92 2.51 1.98
N GLY A 44 26.02 1.50 1.12
CA GLY A 44 26.72 0.24 1.38
C GLY A 44 25.85 -1.00 1.18
N VAL A 45 26.54 -2.15 1.18
CA VAL A 45 25.88 -3.45 0.89
C VAL A 45 24.80 -3.79 1.92
N GLY A 46 25.03 -3.50 3.21
CA GLY A 46 24.02 -3.75 4.25
C GLY A 46 22.73 -2.97 4.01
N ALA A 47 22.85 -1.68 3.67
CA ALA A 47 21.68 -0.87 3.34
C ALA A 47 20.95 -1.34 2.07
N LEU A 48 21.69 -1.84 1.07
CA LEU A 48 21.10 -2.45 -0.13
C LEU A 48 20.31 -3.70 0.22
N VAL A 49 20.87 -4.58 1.06
CA VAL A 49 20.18 -5.80 1.53
C VAL A 49 18.89 -5.44 2.26
N ASP A 50 18.93 -4.48 3.20
CA ASP A 50 17.72 -3.97 3.86
C ASP A 50 16.66 -3.48 2.86
N GLY A 51 17.08 -2.82 1.77
CA GLY A 51 16.16 -2.37 0.73
C GLY A 51 15.51 -3.54 -0.01
N VAL A 52 16.27 -4.56 -0.36
CA VAL A 52 15.77 -5.77 -1.02
C VAL A 52 14.83 -6.54 -0.10
N GLU A 53 15.20 -6.70 1.18
CA GLU A 53 14.35 -7.34 2.19
C GLU A 53 13.04 -6.57 2.39
N GLY A 54 13.11 -5.23 2.46
CA GLY A 54 11.93 -4.38 2.56
C GLY A 54 11.01 -4.51 1.34
N ALA A 55 11.56 -4.53 0.14
CA ALA A 55 10.79 -4.75 -1.09
C ALA A 55 10.15 -6.16 -1.12
N GLY A 56 10.91 -7.18 -0.72
CA GLY A 56 10.41 -8.57 -0.61
C GLY A 56 9.30 -8.70 0.42
N LEU A 57 9.46 -8.09 1.59
CA LEU A 57 8.45 -8.08 2.64
C LEU A 57 7.18 -7.34 2.19
N ALA A 58 7.32 -6.20 1.48
CA ALA A 58 6.18 -5.47 0.92
C ALA A 58 5.40 -6.33 -0.08
N LEU A 59 6.11 -7.06 -0.94
CA LEU A 59 5.48 -8.00 -1.87
C LEU A 59 4.73 -9.09 -1.10
N LEU A 60 5.38 -9.72 -0.14
CA LEU A 60 4.79 -10.81 0.66
C LEU A 60 3.52 -10.35 1.39
N LEU A 61 3.55 -9.18 2.04
CA LEU A 61 2.41 -8.63 2.78
C LEU A 61 1.28 -8.17 1.87
N SER A 62 1.58 -7.75 0.63
CA SER A 62 0.57 -7.29 -0.33
C SER A 62 -0.05 -8.43 -1.15
N LEU A 63 0.57 -9.61 -1.22
CA LEU A 63 0.04 -10.76 -1.97
C LEU A 63 -1.32 -11.25 -1.47
N PRO A 64 -1.57 -11.47 -0.15
CA PRO A 64 -2.88 -11.92 0.31
C PRO A 64 -4.01 -10.96 -0.06
N PRO A 65 -3.96 -9.64 0.21
CA PRO A 65 -5.02 -8.73 -0.22
C PRO A 65 -5.12 -8.61 -1.76
N PHE A 66 -4.04 -8.79 -2.50
CA PHE A 66 -4.07 -8.81 -3.96
C PHE A 66 -4.81 -10.05 -4.50
N THR A 67 -4.51 -11.24 -3.99
CA THR A 67 -5.18 -12.48 -4.41
C THR A 67 -6.66 -12.51 -4.04
N LEU A 68 -7.05 -11.79 -3.00
CA LEU A 68 -8.44 -11.59 -2.59
C LEU A 68 -9.15 -10.50 -3.42
N GLY A 69 -8.45 -9.84 -4.36
CA GLY A 69 -9.03 -8.79 -5.20
C GLY A 69 -9.27 -7.47 -4.46
N MET A 70 -8.68 -7.29 -3.27
CA MET A 70 -8.80 -6.06 -2.46
C MET A 70 -7.81 -4.98 -2.89
N LEU A 71 -6.70 -5.38 -3.48
CA LEU A 71 -5.61 -4.50 -3.86
C LEU A 71 -5.35 -4.61 -5.37
N GLY A 72 -5.12 -3.48 -6.03
CA GLY A 72 -4.73 -3.45 -7.44
C GLY A 72 -3.27 -3.85 -7.66
N GLY A 73 -2.95 -4.42 -8.83
CA GLY A 73 -1.56 -4.77 -9.16
C GLY A 73 -0.61 -3.56 -9.20
N GLY A 74 -1.12 -2.36 -9.47
CA GLY A 74 -0.38 -1.10 -9.39
C GLY A 74 0.01 -0.75 -7.95
N ASP A 75 -0.93 -0.94 -7.02
CA ASP A 75 -0.73 -0.66 -5.59
C ASP A 75 0.32 -1.61 -5.00
N VAL A 76 0.28 -2.90 -5.37
CA VAL A 76 1.31 -3.88 -4.96
C VAL A 76 2.70 -3.41 -5.38
N LYS A 77 2.86 -2.99 -6.63
CA LYS A 77 4.16 -2.52 -7.15
C LYS A 77 4.61 -1.23 -6.47
N LEU A 78 3.68 -0.33 -6.17
CA LEU A 78 3.99 0.89 -5.42
C LEU A 78 4.45 0.57 -4.00
N LEU A 79 3.78 -0.38 -3.32
CA LEU A 79 4.17 -0.86 -1.98
C LEU A 79 5.56 -1.50 -1.98
N VAL A 80 5.89 -2.28 -3.02
CA VAL A 80 7.22 -2.87 -3.20
C VAL A 80 8.30 -1.78 -3.32
N ALA A 81 8.03 -0.73 -4.09
CA ALA A 81 8.95 0.41 -4.19
C ALA A 81 9.11 1.15 -2.85
N VAL A 82 8.00 1.37 -2.11
CA VAL A 82 8.02 1.94 -0.75
C VAL A 82 8.85 1.06 0.19
N GLY A 83 8.68 -0.26 0.12
CA GLY A 83 9.48 -1.21 0.90
C GLY A 83 10.97 -1.10 0.63
N GLY A 84 11.35 -0.91 -0.64
CA GLY A 84 12.73 -0.64 -1.05
C GLY A 84 13.32 0.61 -0.40
N PHE A 85 12.54 1.68 -0.26
CA PHE A 85 12.98 2.89 0.46
C PHE A 85 13.04 2.68 1.97
N MET A 86 12.05 2.00 2.58
CA MET A 86 11.89 1.96 4.03
C MET A 86 12.70 0.84 4.72
N GLY A 87 12.97 -0.24 4.02
CA GLY A 87 13.50 -1.46 4.62
C GLY A 87 12.43 -2.20 5.46
N PRO A 88 12.74 -3.41 5.96
CA PRO A 88 11.73 -4.29 6.55
C PRO A 88 11.13 -3.74 7.85
N VAL A 89 11.95 -3.18 8.73
CA VAL A 89 11.49 -2.72 10.05
C VAL A 89 10.52 -1.54 9.94
N ARG A 90 10.85 -0.53 9.14
CA ARG A 90 10.00 0.66 8.99
C ARG A 90 8.76 0.39 8.14
N LEU A 91 8.84 -0.58 7.24
CA LEU A 91 7.73 -0.98 6.39
C LEU A 91 6.51 -1.45 7.20
N ILE A 92 6.73 -2.15 8.31
CA ILE A 92 5.63 -2.63 9.16
C ILE A 92 4.81 -1.44 9.70
N GLY A 93 5.49 -0.41 10.20
CA GLY A 93 4.82 0.81 10.66
C GLY A 93 4.13 1.57 9.52
N ALA A 94 4.74 1.60 8.32
CA ALA A 94 4.10 2.17 7.14
C ALA A 94 2.81 1.42 6.77
N PHE A 95 2.81 0.09 6.81
CA PHE A 95 1.61 -0.72 6.57
C PHE A 95 0.50 -0.41 7.58
N LEU A 96 0.83 -0.25 8.87
CA LEU A 96 -0.15 0.14 9.89
C LEU A 96 -0.73 1.52 9.60
N MET A 97 0.11 2.50 9.24
CA MET A 97 -0.36 3.84 8.87
C MET A 97 -1.20 3.83 7.59
N ILE A 98 -0.81 3.06 6.58
CA ILE A 98 -1.60 2.88 5.35
C ILE A 98 -2.97 2.27 5.69
N ALA A 99 -3.01 1.25 6.55
CA ALA A 99 -4.26 0.63 6.99
C ALA A 99 -5.16 1.61 7.76
N LEU A 100 -4.59 2.44 8.64
CA LEU A 100 -5.33 3.48 9.36
C LEU A 100 -5.91 4.53 8.41
N VAL A 101 -5.09 5.05 7.50
CA VAL A 101 -5.54 6.05 6.50
C VAL A 101 -6.59 5.44 5.57
N GLY A 102 -6.35 4.24 5.06
CA GLY A 102 -7.30 3.53 4.20
C GLY A 102 -8.62 3.23 4.90
N GLY A 103 -8.56 2.79 6.17
CA GLY A 103 -9.74 2.57 7.01
C GLY A 103 -10.52 3.86 7.27
N ALA A 104 -9.82 4.97 7.55
CA ALA A 104 -10.46 6.28 7.73
C ALA A 104 -11.15 6.77 6.45
N LEU A 105 -10.50 6.60 5.28
CA LEU A 105 -11.10 6.93 3.99
C LEU A 105 -12.33 6.06 3.68
N ALA A 106 -12.23 4.76 3.93
CA ALA A 106 -13.36 3.83 3.75
C ALA A 106 -14.53 4.18 4.67
N LEU A 107 -14.26 4.51 5.94
CA LEU A 107 -15.27 4.94 6.90
C LEU A 107 -15.94 6.25 6.47
N LEU A 108 -15.15 7.24 6.02
CA LEU A 108 -15.65 8.51 5.54
C LEU A 108 -16.59 8.32 4.34
N GLU A 109 -16.20 7.46 3.39
CA GLU A 109 -17.03 7.15 2.22
C GLU A 109 -18.30 6.38 2.60
N ALA A 110 -18.22 5.46 3.57
CA ALA A 110 -19.36 4.74 4.10
C ALA A 110 -20.36 5.67 4.80
N LEU A 111 -19.87 6.64 5.57
CA LEU A 111 -20.70 7.68 6.20
C LEU A 111 -21.39 8.53 5.14
N ARG A 112 -20.65 9.00 4.12
CA ARG A 112 -21.21 9.80 3.02
C ARG A 112 -22.33 9.08 2.28
N ARG A 113 -22.19 7.78 2.07
CA ARG A 113 -23.18 6.95 1.36
C ARG A 113 -24.27 6.37 2.26
N ARG A 114 -24.24 6.64 3.57
CA ARG A 114 -25.15 6.06 4.57
C ARG A 114 -25.17 4.51 4.54
N ALA A 115 -24.03 3.90 4.21
CA ALA A 115 -23.89 2.47 3.98
C ALA A 115 -23.01 1.79 5.06
N LEU A 116 -22.97 2.33 6.28
CA LEU A 116 -22.16 1.81 7.40
C LEU A 116 -22.46 0.34 7.71
N GLY A 117 -23.73 -0.04 7.73
CA GLY A 117 -24.14 -1.43 8.01
C GLY A 117 -23.58 -2.42 6.99
N GLU A 118 -23.55 -2.01 5.72
CA GLU A 118 -23.02 -2.83 4.63
C GLU A 118 -21.49 -2.99 4.72
N VAL A 119 -20.77 -1.90 5.03
CA VAL A 119 -19.32 -1.93 5.21
C VAL A 119 -18.94 -2.80 6.41
N VAL A 120 -19.62 -2.65 7.55
CA VAL A 120 -19.37 -3.46 8.75
C VAL A 120 -19.64 -4.94 8.48
N SER A 121 -20.77 -5.28 7.85
CA SER A 121 -21.09 -6.67 7.54
C SER A 121 -20.10 -7.32 6.57
N ARG A 122 -19.65 -6.58 5.54
CA ARG A 122 -18.63 -7.04 4.59
C ARG A 122 -17.27 -7.22 5.26
N SER A 123 -16.87 -6.27 6.13
CA SER A 123 -15.62 -6.37 6.88
C SER A 123 -15.64 -7.57 7.82
N PHE A 124 -16.74 -7.81 8.51
CA PHE A 124 -16.89 -8.97 9.39
C PHE A 124 -16.85 -10.30 8.62
N ALA A 125 -17.54 -10.35 7.46
CA ALA A 125 -17.51 -11.53 6.57
C ALA A 125 -16.07 -11.81 6.08
N MET A 126 -15.30 -10.75 5.78
CA MET A 126 -13.91 -10.85 5.37
C MET A 126 -13.02 -11.40 6.48
N VAL A 127 -13.12 -10.85 7.69
CA VAL A 127 -12.38 -11.35 8.86
C VAL A 127 -12.72 -12.83 9.11
N LYS A 128 -13.98 -13.19 9.04
CA LYS A 128 -14.44 -14.59 9.18
C LYS A 128 -13.85 -15.48 8.08
N TYR A 129 -13.83 -15.02 6.82
CA TYR A 129 -13.21 -15.75 5.71
C TYR A 129 -11.73 -16.00 5.94
N LEU A 130 -10.98 -14.97 6.37
CA LEU A 130 -9.55 -15.08 6.69
C LEU A 130 -9.29 -16.00 7.88
N ALA A 131 -10.09 -15.88 8.95
CA ALA A 131 -9.98 -16.73 10.15
C ALA A 131 -10.26 -18.21 9.87
N CYS A 132 -11.11 -18.52 8.90
CA CYS A 132 -11.48 -19.88 8.53
C CYS A 132 -10.72 -20.43 7.33
N PHE A 133 -9.57 -19.84 6.97
CA PHE A 133 -8.72 -20.28 5.85
C PHE A 133 -9.49 -20.52 4.53
N GLY A 134 -10.47 -19.66 4.23
CA GLY A 134 -11.23 -19.75 2.97
C GLY A 134 -12.25 -20.89 2.86
N ARG A 135 -12.52 -21.61 3.93
CA ARG A 135 -13.47 -22.74 3.93
C ARG A 135 -14.95 -22.36 3.74
N PHE A 136 -15.28 -21.08 3.87
CA PHE A 136 -16.62 -20.58 3.57
C PHE A 136 -16.60 -19.93 2.18
N GLY A 137 -17.46 -20.38 1.26
CA GLY A 137 -17.50 -20.03 -0.16
C GLY A 137 -17.79 -18.57 -0.54
N TYR A 138 -17.53 -17.63 0.36
CA TYR A 138 -17.59 -16.19 0.09
C TYR A 138 -16.25 -15.72 -0.48
N ARG A 139 -16.22 -15.39 -1.77
CA ARG A 139 -15.09 -14.68 -2.38
C ARG A 139 -15.40 -13.18 -2.37
N PRO A 140 -14.76 -12.40 -1.52
CA PRO A 140 -14.87 -10.94 -1.58
C PRO A 140 -14.15 -10.47 -2.85
N THR A 141 -14.90 -10.13 -3.89
CA THR A 141 -14.36 -9.54 -5.11
C THR A 141 -14.74 -8.06 -5.14
N LEU A 142 -13.80 -7.20 -5.57
CA LEU A 142 -14.06 -5.78 -5.85
C LEU A 142 -15.08 -5.58 -6.98
N GLU A 143 -15.36 -6.64 -7.74
CA GLU A 143 -16.33 -6.66 -8.84
C GLU A 143 -17.79 -6.85 -8.38
N ALA A 144 -18.02 -7.07 -7.08
CA ALA A 144 -19.39 -7.12 -6.57
C ALA A 144 -20.09 -5.78 -6.87
N GLN A 145 -21.24 -5.83 -7.54
CA GLN A 145 -22.06 -4.65 -7.83
C GLN A 145 -22.28 -3.85 -6.54
N GLY A 146 -21.84 -2.59 -6.54
CA GLY A 146 -21.87 -1.72 -5.36
C GLY A 146 -20.62 -1.74 -4.46
N ALA A 147 -19.50 -2.37 -4.85
CA ALA A 147 -18.27 -2.28 -4.10
C ALA A 147 -17.78 -0.83 -4.06
N MET A 148 -17.58 -0.29 -2.84
CA MET A 148 -17.01 1.03 -2.65
C MET A 148 -15.55 0.99 -3.06
N THR A 149 -15.21 1.62 -4.18
CA THR A 149 -13.83 1.79 -4.63
C THR A 149 -13.24 3.01 -3.97
N VAL A 150 -12.48 2.80 -2.91
CA VAL A 150 -11.63 3.85 -2.32
C VAL A 150 -10.32 3.89 -3.11
N PRO A 151 -9.80 5.07 -3.48
CA PRO A 151 -8.50 5.19 -4.15
C PRO A 151 -7.39 4.74 -3.17
N TYR A 152 -6.96 3.48 -3.31
CA TYR A 152 -6.02 2.88 -2.37
C TYR A 152 -4.62 3.48 -2.48
N GLY A 153 -4.25 3.95 -3.68
CA GLY A 153 -3.02 4.70 -3.91
C GLY A 153 -2.90 5.96 -3.04
N LEU A 154 -4.03 6.63 -2.75
CA LEU A 154 -4.07 7.76 -1.80
C LEU A 154 -3.71 7.32 -0.38
N ALA A 155 -4.25 6.19 0.09
CA ALA A 155 -3.94 5.65 1.41
C ALA A 155 -2.46 5.26 1.51
N ILE A 156 -1.91 4.61 0.47
CA ILE A 156 -0.50 4.27 0.38
C ILE A 156 0.36 5.54 0.42
N GLY A 157 0.02 6.53 -0.41
CA GLY A 157 0.79 7.78 -0.49
C GLY A 157 0.83 8.52 0.84
N VAL A 158 -0.33 8.84 1.40
CA VAL A 158 -0.44 9.59 2.66
C VAL A 158 0.15 8.80 3.83
N GLY A 159 -0.25 7.54 4.00
CA GLY A 159 0.22 6.70 5.11
C GLY A 159 1.73 6.51 5.10
N SER A 160 2.31 6.27 3.92
CA SER A 160 3.76 6.12 3.78
C SER A 160 4.52 7.41 4.05
N VAL A 161 4.04 8.55 3.55
CA VAL A 161 4.68 9.86 3.79
C VAL A 161 4.64 10.20 5.28
N VAL A 162 3.47 10.08 5.91
CA VAL A 162 3.31 10.38 7.34
C VAL A 162 4.27 9.52 8.17
N TRP A 163 4.30 8.21 7.92
CA TRP A 163 5.19 7.31 8.64
C TRP A 163 6.67 7.58 8.36
N TRP A 164 7.03 7.85 7.11
CA TRP A 164 8.41 8.17 6.75
C TRP A 164 8.97 9.33 7.56
N PHE A 165 8.23 10.44 7.64
CA PHE A 165 8.67 11.60 8.40
C PHE A 165 8.59 11.39 9.91
N ALA A 166 7.60 10.66 10.41
CA ALA A 166 7.51 10.28 11.82
C ALA A 166 8.69 9.39 12.26
N ALA A 167 9.18 8.53 11.37
CA ALA A 167 10.33 7.65 11.61
C ALA A 167 11.69 8.30 11.34
N GLY A 168 11.76 9.60 11.15
CA GLY A 168 13.00 10.39 11.01
C GLY A 168 13.44 10.66 9.56
N GLY A 169 12.72 10.24 8.53
CA GLY A 169 12.93 10.66 7.13
C GLY A 169 14.27 10.28 6.49
N ARG A 170 14.91 9.18 6.93
CA ARG A 170 16.23 8.73 6.46
C ARG A 170 16.17 7.28 5.98
N LEU A 171 17.11 6.91 5.07
CA LEU A 171 17.33 5.52 4.66
C LEU A 171 17.98 4.71 5.78
#